data_3aa309cfd6d6828fe3b809e7e81c7ff6
#
_entry.id   3aa309cfd6d6828fe3b809e7e81c7ff6
#
_cell.length_a   1.000
_cell.length_b   1.000
_cell.length_c   1.000
_cell.angle_alpha   90.00
_cell.angle_beta   90.00
_cell.angle_gamma   90.00
#
_symmetry.space_group_name_H-M   'P 1'
#
loop_
_entity.id
_entity.type
_entity.pdbx_description
1 polymer ?
#
loop_
_entity_poly.entity_id
_entity_poly.type
_entity_poly.pdbx_seq_one_letter_code
_entity_poly.pdbx_strand_id
1 'polypeptide(L)'
;IRDAQESRGLGDVYKRQKWYLKKHYFIARWISQRALRKTGIEIHPGATIGKGLFIDHGSGVVIGETTEIGDYCTLYQNVTLGGTGKDTGKRHPTLGNNVMVGSGARVLGPFKVGDNAKIAANAVVLSEVPPNSTAVGVPARIVRRDGQRVNACDLDQIHIPDPVAQQICALQSRLETMQSEIDLLREELKENNIK
;
A
#
# COMPACT_ATOMS: atom_id res chain seq x y z
N ILE A 1 5.10 -9.78 -26.57
CA ILE A 1 4.82 -10.87 -25.60
C ILE A 1 4.08 -10.31 -24.35
N ARG A 2 4.21 -9.01 -24.01
CA ARG A 2 3.48 -8.37 -22.89
C ARG A 2 1.95 -8.36 -23.07
N ASP A 3 1.44 -8.12 -24.27
CA ASP A 3 0.02 -7.83 -24.51
C ASP A 3 -0.92 -9.05 -24.45
N ALA A 4 -0.43 -10.27 -24.66
CA ALA A 4 -1.27 -11.45 -24.79
C ALA A 4 -1.71 -12.08 -23.44
N GLN A 5 -0.93 -11.92 -22.38
CA GLN A 5 -1.28 -12.43 -21.06
C GLN A 5 -2.20 -11.45 -20.30
N GLU A 6 -2.00 -10.15 -20.51
CA GLU A 6 -2.83 -9.07 -19.97
C GLU A 6 -4.26 -9.07 -20.52
N SER A 7 -4.43 -9.22 -21.84
CA SER A 7 -5.75 -9.14 -22.47
C SER A 7 -6.68 -10.30 -22.12
N ARG A 8 -6.16 -11.51 -21.88
CA ARG A 8 -7.00 -12.68 -21.52
C ARG A 8 -7.48 -12.68 -20.08
N GLY A 9 -6.71 -12.14 -19.14
CA GLY A 9 -7.09 -12.04 -17.71
C GLY A 9 -8.09 -10.92 -17.44
N LEU A 10 -7.89 -9.73 -18.02
CA LEU A 10 -8.76 -8.57 -17.85
C LEU A 10 -10.16 -8.76 -18.43
N GLY A 11 -10.29 -9.46 -19.56
CA GLY A 11 -11.61 -9.80 -20.13
C GLY A 11 -12.49 -10.58 -19.15
N ASP A 12 -11.89 -11.47 -18.35
CA ASP A 12 -12.63 -12.27 -17.36
C ASP A 12 -12.97 -11.45 -16.10
N VAL A 13 -12.21 -10.40 -15.76
CA VAL A 13 -12.52 -9.47 -14.67
C VAL A 13 -13.84 -8.76 -14.90
N TYR A 14 -14.00 -8.12 -16.04
CA TYR A 14 -15.22 -7.37 -16.37
C TYR A 14 -16.43 -8.30 -16.62
N LYS A 15 -16.21 -9.48 -17.21
CA LYS A 15 -17.28 -10.47 -17.41
C LYS A 15 -17.87 -10.94 -16.09
N ARG A 16 -17.04 -11.33 -15.10
CA ARG A 16 -17.54 -11.79 -13.80
C ARG A 16 -18.25 -10.70 -13.02
N GLN A 17 -17.75 -9.44 -13.05
CA GLN A 17 -18.40 -8.30 -12.43
C GLN A 17 -19.79 -8.05 -13.04
N LYS A 18 -19.91 -8.11 -14.37
CA LYS A 18 -21.20 -7.98 -15.07
C LYS A 18 -22.22 -9.04 -14.63
N TRP A 19 -21.80 -10.31 -14.48
CA TRP A 19 -22.67 -11.38 -14.03
C TRP A 19 -23.03 -11.25 -12.54
N TYR A 20 -22.09 -10.78 -11.71
CA TYR A 20 -22.33 -10.50 -10.29
C TYR A 20 -23.37 -9.41 -10.10
N LEU A 21 -23.27 -8.29 -10.82
CA LEU A 21 -24.24 -7.19 -10.79
C LEU A 21 -25.64 -7.63 -11.26
N LYS A 22 -25.73 -8.60 -12.17
CA LYS A 22 -26.99 -9.23 -12.60
C LYS A 22 -27.50 -10.29 -11.61
N LYS A 23 -26.90 -10.44 -10.44
CA LYS A 23 -27.22 -11.44 -9.39
C LYS A 23 -27.04 -12.90 -9.83
N HIS A 24 -26.33 -13.17 -10.92
CA HIS A 24 -25.95 -14.53 -11.33
C HIS A 24 -24.65 -14.98 -10.62
N TYR A 25 -24.72 -15.10 -9.31
CA TYR A 25 -23.55 -15.34 -8.45
C TYR A 25 -22.81 -16.63 -8.77
N PHE A 26 -23.51 -17.69 -9.13
CA PHE A 26 -22.90 -18.97 -9.51
C PHE A 26 -21.99 -18.81 -10.75
N ILE A 27 -22.51 -18.18 -11.80
CA ILE A 27 -21.74 -17.96 -13.04
C ILE A 27 -20.54 -17.04 -12.77
N ALA A 28 -20.75 -15.96 -12.02
CA ALA A 28 -19.68 -15.03 -11.65
C ALA A 28 -18.57 -15.73 -10.86
N ARG A 29 -18.93 -16.59 -9.90
CA ARG A 29 -17.99 -17.40 -9.13
C ARG A 29 -17.27 -18.44 -9.96
N TRP A 30 -17.96 -19.11 -10.86
CA TRP A 30 -17.37 -20.09 -11.77
C TRP A 30 -16.31 -19.46 -12.68
N ILE A 31 -16.59 -18.27 -13.26
CA ILE A 31 -15.62 -17.50 -14.05
C ILE A 31 -14.41 -17.14 -13.20
N SER A 32 -14.61 -16.67 -11.96
CA SER A 32 -13.54 -16.32 -11.03
C SER A 32 -12.63 -17.52 -10.73
N GLN A 33 -13.22 -18.69 -10.42
CA GLN A 33 -12.45 -19.91 -10.13
C GLN A 33 -11.70 -20.45 -11.36
N ARG A 34 -12.29 -20.31 -12.55
CA ARG A 34 -11.59 -20.65 -13.78
C ARG A 34 -10.40 -19.72 -14.03
N ALA A 35 -10.55 -18.43 -13.80
CA ALA A 35 -9.47 -17.46 -13.91
C ALA A 35 -8.34 -17.77 -12.91
N LEU A 36 -8.68 -18.02 -11.64
CA LEU A 36 -7.72 -18.41 -10.60
C LEU A 36 -6.86 -19.62 -11.02
N ARG A 37 -7.49 -20.70 -11.52
CA ARG A 37 -6.76 -21.90 -11.97
C ARG A 37 -5.79 -21.63 -13.12
N LYS A 38 -6.08 -20.64 -13.98
CA LYS A 38 -5.25 -20.30 -15.14
C LYS A 38 -4.14 -19.32 -14.84
N THR A 39 -4.38 -18.39 -13.89
CA THR A 39 -3.50 -17.24 -13.67
C THR A 39 -2.85 -17.22 -12.30
N GLY A 40 -3.37 -18.00 -11.35
CA GLY A 40 -2.97 -17.90 -9.94
C GLY A 40 -3.46 -16.63 -9.24
N ILE A 41 -4.36 -15.85 -9.88
CA ILE A 41 -4.90 -14.59 -9.37
C ILE A 41 -6.33 -14.83 -8.87
N GLU A 42 -6.56 -14.59 -7.58
CA GLU A 42 -7.88 -14.63 -7.00
C GLU A 42 -8.49 -13.23 -6.94
N ILE A 43 -9.58 -13.01 -7.67
CA ILE A 43 -10.36 -11.78 -7.57
C ILE A 43 -11.82 -12.16 -7.29
N HIS A 44 -12.36 -11.67 -6.17
CA HIS A 44 -13.77 -11.88 -5.86
C HIS A 44 -14.67 -11.19 -6.90
N PRO A 45 -15.77 -11.84 -7.36
CA PRO A 45 -16.64 -11.25 -8.39
C PRO A 45 -17.30 -9.93 -7.98
N GLY A 46 -17.46 -9.67 -6.67
CA GLY A 46 -18.00 -8.43 -6.12
C GLY A 46 -17.03 -7.25 -6.09
N ALA A 47 -15.74 -7.48 -6.31
CA ALA A 47 -14.77 -6.39 -6.34
C ALA A 47 -15.04 -5.44 -7.51
N THR A 48 -14.97 -4.13 -7.24
CA THR A 48 -15.14 -3.08 -8.24
C THR A 48 -13.76 -2.65 -8.74
N ILE A 49 -13.53 -2.75 -10.04
CA ILE A 49 -12.23 -2.49 -10.66
C ILE A 49 -12.38 -1.44 -11.77
N GLY A 50 -11.61 -0.36 -11.66
CA GLY A 50 -11.51 0.69 -12.64
C GLY A 50 -10.76 0.28 -13.91
N LYS A 51 -10.48 1.24 -14.78
CA LYS A 51 -9.81 1.01 -16.07
C LYS A 51 -8.31 0.85 -15.88
N GLY A 52 -7.67 0.10 -16.77
CA GLY A 52 -6.21 0.05 -16.86
C GLY A 52 -5.54 -0.59 -15.65
N LEU A 53 -6.21 -1.48 -14.89
CA LEU A 53 -5.55 -2.27 -13.86
C LEU A 53 -4.47 -3.15 -14.50
N PHE A 54 -3.24 -3.00 -14.03
CA PHE A 54 -2.11 -3.80 -14.42
C PHE A 54 -1.69 -4.73 -13.28
N ILE A 55 -1.58 -6.02 -13.54
CA ILE A 55 -1.10 -7.01 -12.57
C ILE A 55 0.14 -7.67 -13.15
N ASP A 56 1.31 -7.34 -12.57
CA ASP A 56 2.59 -7.89 -13.00
C ASP A 56 2.95 -9.12 -12.16
N HIS A 57 3.38 -10.19 -12.82
CA HIS A 57 3.71 -11.47 -12.15
C HIS A 57 2.62 -11.97 -11.19
N GLY A 58 1.36 -11.86 -11.55
CA GLY A 58 0.17 -11.92 -10.70
C GLY A 58 -0.06 -13.15 -9.82
N SER A 59 0.84 -14.12 -9.76
CA SER A 59 0.70 -15.32 -8.92
C SER A 59 0.51 -14.93 -7.44
N GLY A 60 -0.50 -15.51 -6.79
CA GLY A 60 -0.79 -15.27 -5.37
C GLY A 60 -1.46 -13.93 -5.06
N VAL A 61 -1.87 -13.16 -6.07
CA VAL A 61 -2.68 -11.94 -5.86
C VAL A 61 -4.07 -12.34 -5.38
N VAL A 62 -4.53 -11.69 -4.28
CA VAL A 62 -5.87 -11.89 -3.71
C VAL A 62 -6.58 -10.55 -3.58
N ILE A 63 -7.73 -10.41 -4.24
CA ILE A 63 -8.58 -9.21 -4.18
C ILE A 63 -9.95 -9.59 -3.59
N GLY A 64 -10.24 -9.06 -2.40
CA GLY A 64 -11.44 -9.38 -1.63
C GLY A 64 -12.73 -8.76 -2.19
N GLU A 65 -13.86 -9.21 -1.67
CA GLU A 65 -15.22 -8.95 -2.19
C GLU A 65 -15.58 -7.46 -2.30
N THR A 66 -15.34 -6.68 -1.25
CA THR A 66 -15.73 -5.27 -1.18
C THR A 66 -14.58 -4.32 -1.52
N THR A 67 -13.52 -4.85 -2.18
CA THR A 67 -12.41 -4.04 -2.67
C THR A 67 -12.88 -3.13 -3.80
N GLU A 68 -12.44 -1.89 -3.76
CA GLU A 68 -12.59 -0.94 -4.85
C GLU A 68 -11.20 -0.54 -5.33
N ILE A 69 -10.97 -0.58 -6.64
CA ILE A 69 -9.72 -0.21 -7.28
C ILE A 69 -10.01 0.86 -8.31
N GLY A 70 -9.37 2.01 -8.18
CA GLY A 70 -9.45 3.11 -9.14
C GLY A 70 -8.76 2.80 -10.48
N ASP A 71 -8.61 3.81 -11.30
CA ASP A 71 -8.04 3.69 -12.62
C ASP A 71 -6.50 3.60 -12.59
N TYR A 72 -5.91 2.86 -13.54
CA TYR A 72 -4.48 2.76 -13.79
C TYR A 72 -3.64 2.28 -12.61
N CYS A 73 -4.21 1.45 -11.74
CA CYS A 73 -3.48 0.85 -10.64
C CYS A 73 -2.56 -0.28 -11.11
N THR A 74 -1.45 -0.46 -10.37
CA THR A 74 -0.49 -1.55 -10.60
C THR A 74 -0.36 -2.41 -9.36
N LEU A 75 -0.55 -3.72 -9.50
CA LEU A 75 -0.37 -4.70 -8.43
C LEU A 75 0.72 -5.69 -8.85
N TYR A 76 1.56 -6.07 -7.91
CA TYR A 76 2.57 -7.12 -8.12
C TYR A 76 2.14 -8.45 -7.48
N GLN A 77 2.95 -9.51 -7.69
CA GLN A 77 2.70 -10.85 -7.16
C GLN A 77 2.52 -10.85 -5.64
N ASN A 78 1.74 -11.81 -5.14
CA ASN A 78 1.46 -12.03 -3.73
C ASN A 78 0.83 -10.82 -2.99
N VAL A 79 0.29 -9.85 -3.70
CA VAL A 79 -0.46 -8.74 -3.11
C VAL A 79 -1.79 -9.25 -2.56
N THR A 80 -2.14 -8.82 -1.35
CA THR A 80 -3.43 -9.09 -0.74
C THR A 80 -4.18 -7.79 -0.44
N LEU A 81 -5.35 -7.62 -1.05
CA LEU A 81 -6.32 -6.58 -0.69
C LEU A 81 -7.43 -7.24 0.12
N GLY A 82 -7.23 -7.29 1.45
CA GLY A 82 -8.00 -8.12 2.39
C GLY A 82 -8.78 -7.33 3.42
N GLY A 83 -9.64 -8.03 4.15
CA GLY A 83 -10.34 -7.51 5.32
C GLY A 83 -9.68 -7.95 6.62
N THR A 84 -10.02 -7.29 7.74
CA THR A 84 -9.53 -7.63 9.07
C THR A 84 -10.29 -8.80 9.72
N GLY A 85 -11.38 -9.28 9.10
CA GLY A 85 -12.23 -10.33 9.64
C GLY A 85 -13.20 -9.88 10.74
N LYS A 86 -13.12 -8.63 11.20
CA LYS A 86 -13.98 -8.06 12.26
C LYS A 86 -15.12 -7.20 11.70
N ASP A 87 -14.95 -6.65 10.51
CA ASP A 87 -15.89 -5.71 9.91
C ASP A 87 -16.96 -6.43 9.10
N THR A 88 -18.20 -5.94 9.19
CA THR A 88 -19.35 -6.35 8.36
C THR A 88 -19.57 -5.33 7.24
N GLY A 89 -20.04 -5.77 6.08
CA GLY A 89 -20.24 -4.89 4.92
C GLY A 89 -18.92 -4.54 4.21
N LYS A 90 -18.58 -3.26 4.13
CA LYS A 90 -17.30 -2.78 3.56
C LYS A 90 -16.16 -3.16 4.51
N ARG A 91 -15.38 -4.16 4.14
CA ARG A 91 -14.27 -4.69 4.95
C ARG A 91 -12.92 -4.76 4.23
N HIS A 92 -12.90 -4.45 2.93
CA HIS A 92 -11.71 -4.46 2.09
C HIS A 92 -11.35 -3.03 1.66
N PRO A 93 -10.09 -2.77 1.32
CA PRO A 93 -9.61 -1.43 1.03
C PRO A 93 -10.20 -0.83 -0.25
N THR A 94 -10.14 0.49 -0.32
CA THR A 94 -10.38 1.27 -1.53
C THR A 94 -9.04 1.87 -1.99
N LEU A 95 -8.59 1.50 -3.18
CA LEU A 95 -7.45 2.12 -3.83
C LEU A 95 -7.94 3.25 -4.73
N GLY A 96 -7.32 4.42 -4.62
CA GLY A 96 -7.50 5.53 -5.55
C GLY A 96 -6.93 5.24 -6.94
N ASN A 97 -6.74 6.28 -7.73
CA ASN A 97 -6.19 6.17 -9.07
C ASN A 97 -4.65 6.11 -9.04
N ASN A 98 -4.06 5.42 -10.02
CA ASN A 98 -2.61 5.34 -10.20
C ASN A 98 -1.86 4.86 -8.95
N VAL A 99 -2.46 3.98 -8.16
CA VAL A 99 -1.85 3.38 -6.98
C VAL A 99 -0.97 2.21 -7.39
N MET A 100 0.24 2.15 -6.84
CA MET A 100 1.16 1.04 -7.01
C MET A 100 1.27 0.24 -5.72
N VAL A 101 1.03 -1.08 -5.80
CA VAL A 101 1.17 -2.00 -4.65
C VAL A 101 2.26 -3.01 -4.96
N GLY A 102 3.38 -2.90 -4.25
CA GLY A 102 4.58 -3.72 -4.44
C GLY A 102 4.38 -5.18 -4.06
N SER A 103 5.29 -6.04 -4.51
CA SER A 103 5.23 -7.49 -4.33
C SER A 103 5.09 -7.89 -2.86
N GLY A 104 4.21 -8.85 -2.58
CA GLY A 104 3.99 -9.37 -1.23
C GLY A 104 3.32 -8.40 -0.25
N ALA A 105 2.97 -7.19 -0.66
CA ALA A 105 2.33 -6.22 0.21
C ALA A 105 0.89 -6.66 0.58
N ARG A 106 0.48 -6.34 1.79
CA ARG A 106 -0.85 -6.62 2.33
C ARG A 106 -1.52 -5.33 2.76
N VAL A 107 -2.69 -5.05 2.19
CA VAL A 107 -3.54 -3.91 2.55
C VAL A 107 -4.80 -4.48 3.20
N LEU A 108 -4.94 -4.32 4.51
CA LEU A 108 -5.91 -5.05 5.32
C LEU A 108 -6.84 -4.11 6.09
N GLY A 109 -8.07 -3.94 5.63
CA GLY A 109 -9.09 -3.13 6.28
C GLY A 109 -9.87 -2.23 5.33
N PRO A 110 -10.98 -1.64 5.79
CA PRO A 110 -11.90 -0.85 4.96
C PRO A 110 -11.49 0.62 4.78
N PHE A 111 -10.20 0.91 4.77
CA PHE A 111 -9.67 2.27 4.61
C PHE A 111 -9.28 2.57 3.17
N LYS A 112 -8.96 3.85 2.94
CA LYS A 112 -8.57 4.36 1.63
C LYS A 112 -7.05 4.47 1.49
N VAL A 113 -6.56 4.06 0.32
CA VAL A 113 -5.22 4.39 -0.20
C VAL A 113 -5.41 5.46 -1.27
N GLY A 114 -4.88 6.65 -1.02
CA GLY A 114 -5.07 7.84 -1.88
C GLY A 114 -4.42 7.72 -3.24
N ASP A 115 -4.79 8.62 -4.14
CA ASP A 115 -4.30 8.66 -5.51
C ASP A 115 -2.77 8.80 -5.56
N ASN A 116 -2.13 8.18 -6.54
CA ASN A 116 -0.68 8.16 -6.74
C ASN A 116 0.13 7.59 -5.56
N ALA A 117 -0.51 6.94 -4.59
CA ALA A 117 0.20 6.33 -3.47
C ALA A 117 1.01 5.11 -3.94
N LYS A 118 2.13 4.88 -3.26
CA LYS A 118 3.02 3.75 -3.49
C LYS A 118 3.15 2.94 -2.22
N ILE A 119 2.80 1.66 -2.28
CA ILE A 119 3.01 0.71 -1.20
C ILE A 119 4.24 -0.12 -1.54
N ALA A 120 5.24 -0.10 -0.67
CA ALA A 120 6.48 -0.84 -0.88
C ALA A 120 6.26 -2.36 -0.83
N ALA A 121 7.21 -3.10 -1.41
CA ALA A 121 7.19 -4.56 -1.34
C ALA A 121 7.18 -5.04 0.13
N ASN A 122 6.42 -6.11 0.40
CA ASN A 122 6.22 -6.72 1.72
C ASN A 122 5.67 -5.79 2.82
N ALA A 123 5.19 -4.60 2.49
CA ALA A 123 4.57 -3.72 3.46
C ALA A 123 3.21 -4.26 3.93
N VAL A 124 2.89 -4.06 5.22
CA VAL A 124 1.58 -4.40 5.80
C VAL A 124 0.88 -3.12 6.21
N VAL A 125 -0.07 -2.70 5.37
CA VAL A 125 -0.85 -1.48 5.55
C VAL A 125 -2.11 -1.80 6.35
N LEU A 126 -2.26 -1.13 7.49
CA LEU A 126 -3.36 -1.33 8.44
C LEU A 126 -4.17 -0.04 8.68
N SER A 127 -3.79 1.06 8.04
CA SER A 127 -4.43 2.38 8.18
C SER A 127 -4.42 3.13 6.86
N GLU A 128 -5.13 4.24 6.82
CA GLU A 128 -5.25 5.09 5.63
C GLU A 128 -3.88 5.59 5.14
N VAL A 129 -3.71 5.61 3.81
CA VAL A 129 -2.52 6.15 3.15
C VAL A 129 -2.92 7.40 2.37
N PRO A 130 -2.36 8.57 2.68
CA PRO A 130 -2.66 9.80 1.95
C PRO A 130 -2.25 9.74 0.48
N PRO A 131 -2.84 10.59 -0.38
CA PRO A 131 -2.41 10.67 -1.78
C PRO A 131 -0.95 11.11 -1.88
N ASN A 132 -0.32 10.80 -3.02
CA ASN A 132 1.08 11.11 -3.35
C ASN A 132 2.10 10.62 -2.29
N SER A 133 1.76 9.59 -1.52
CA SER A 133 2.56 9.11 -0.39
C SER A 133 3.21 7.77 -0.70
N THR A 134 4.32 7.49 0.00
CA THR A 134 4.96 6.17 -0.04
C THR A 134 4.92 5.54 1.35
N ALA A 135 4.29 4.36 1.44
CA ALA A 135 4.18 3.58 2.67
C ALA A 135 5.14 2.37 2.64
N VAL A 136 5.90 2.15 3.72
CA VAL A 136 6.94 1.11 3.82
C VAL A 136 6.90 0.44 5.20
N GLY A 137 7.15 -0.85 5.25
CA GLY A 137 7.39 -1.58 6.51
C GLY A 137 6.22 -2.40 7.02
N VAL A 138 6.39 -2.99 8.20
CA VAL A 138 5.42 -3.86 8.92
C VAL A 138 5.41 -3.49 10.40
N PRO A 139 4.35 -2.77 10.86
CA PRO A 139 3.29 -2.14 10.09
C PRO A 139 3.82 -1.02 9.19
N ALA A 140 3.12 -0.74 8.08
CA ALA A 140 3.55 0.26 7.13
C ALA A 140 3.44 1.68 7.69
N ARG A 141 4.47 2.50 7.43
CA ARG A 141 4.53 3.92 7.79
C ARG A 141 4.80 4.76 6.54
N ILE A 142 4.32 5.98 6.54
CA ILE A 142 4.54 6.92 5.45
C ILE A 142 5.97 7.45 5.57
N VAL A 143 6.79 7.21 4.54
CA VAL A 143 8.19 7.67 4.49
C VAL A 143 8.41 8.84 3.52
N ARG A 144 7.46 9.05 2.61
CA ARG A 144 7.44 10.19 1.69
C ARG A 144 6.02 10.68 1.48
N ARG A 145 5.87 11.99 1.34
CA ARG A 145 4.62 12.65 0.97
C ARG A 145 4.93 13.79 0.00
N ASP A 146 4.20 13.87 -1.11
CA ASP A 146 4.41 14.87 -2.17
C ASP A 146 5.89 14.98 -2.64
N GLY A 147 6.57 13.82 -2.73
CA GLY A 147 7.99 13.73 -3.14
C GLY A 147 8.99 14.06 -2.04
N GLN A 148 8.59 14.65 -0.92
CA GLN A 148 9.44 14.98 0.22
C GLN A 148 9.54 13.82 1.21
N ARG A 149 10.70 13.69 1.86
CA ARG A 149 10.87 12.73 2.96
C ARG A 149 10.12 13.23 4.19
N VAL A 150 9.33 12.37 4.79
CA VAL A 150 8.65 12.68 6.05
C VAL A 150 9.47 12.11 7.19
N ASN A 151 9.83 12.94 8.16
CA ASN A 151 10.51 12.47 9.35
C ASN A 151 9.55 11.63 10.18
N ALA A 152 10.01 10.47 10.64
CA ALA A 152 9.18 9.54 11.42
C ALA A 152 8.62 10.18 12.70
N CYS A 153 9.24 11.23 13.21
CA CYS A 153 8.82 11.96 14.40
C CYS A 153 7.62 12.91 14.15
N ASP A 154 7.42 13.39 12.91
CA ASP A 154 6.32 14.32 12.57
C ASP A 154 4.96 13.65 12.39
N LEU A 155 4.92 12.33 12.37
CA LEU A 155 3.71 11.55 12.01
C LEU A 155 2.93 11.01 13.21
N ASP A 156 3.40 11.23 14.44
CA ASP A 156 2.92 10.48 15.60
C ASP A 156 2.00 11.28 16.54
N GLN A 157 0.97 11.92 15.99
CA GLN A 157 -0.05 12.57 16.84
C GLN A 157 -1.35 11.75 17.03
N ILE A 158 -1.50 10.57 16.43
CA ILE A 158 -2.81 9.88 16.40
C ILE A 158 -2.74 8.40 16.83
N HIS A 159 -1.57 7.75 16.92
CA HIS A 159 -1.48 6.33 17.26
C HIS A 159 -0.65 6.11 18.53
N ILE A 160 -1.07 5.11 19.32
CA ILE A 160 -0.33 4.61 20.49
C ILE A 160 1.15 4.48 20.13
N PRO A 161 2.04 5.21 20.79
CA PRO A 161 3.44 5.28 20.40
C PRO A 161 4.08 3.90 20.53
N ASP A 162 4.65 3.41 19.44
CA ASP A 162 5.58 2.30 19.51
C ASP A 162 6.77 2.74 20.37
N PRO A 163 7.00 2.12 21.54
CA PRO A 163 8.07 2.52 22.45
C PRO A 163 9.44 2.54 21.80
N VAL A 164 9.68 1.64 20.83
CA VAL A 164 10.92 1.57 20.07
C VAL A 164 11.07 2.76 19.14
N ALA A 165 10.00 3.14 18.44
CA ALA A 165 10.02 4.32 17.56
C ALA A 165 10.24 5.62 18.37
N GLN A 166 9.62 5.76 19.55
CA GLN A 166 9.87 6.89 20.45
C GLN A 166 11.33 6.95 20.93
N GLN A 167 11.90 5.81 21.31
CA GLN A 167 13.31 5.73 21.72
C GLN A 167 14.25 6.11 20.58
N ILE A 168 13.98 5.65 19.36
CA ILE A 168 14.76 6.00 18.17
C ILE A 168 14.67 7.50 17.88
N CYS A 169 13.47 8.11 17.92
CA CYS A 169 13.29 9.55 17.76
C CYS A 169 14.03 10.35 18.84
N ALA A 170 13.92 9.93 20.10
CA ALA A 170 14.64 10.58 21.21
C ALA A 170 16.17 10.48 21.05
N LEU A 171 16.68 9.34 20.58
CA LEU A 171 18.11 9.17 20.29
C LEU A 171 18.56 10.03 19.11
N GLN A 172 17.78 10.14 18.06
CA GLN A 172 18.07 11.00 16.91
C GLN A 172 18.15 12.48 17.33
N SER A 173 17.14 12.96 18.07
CA SER A 173 17.14 14.33 18.58
C SER A 173 18.36 14.61 19.49
N ARG A 174 18.74 13.64 20.30
CA ARG A 174 19.91 13.77 21.17
C ARG A 174 21.22 13.78 20.39
N LEU A 175 21.33 13.00 19.32
CA LEU A 175 22.49 13.04 18.41
C LEU A 175 22.61 14.38 17.69
N GLU A 176 21.49 14.95 17.21
CA GLU A 176 21.48 16.28 16.56
C GLU A 176 21.94 17.38 17.54
N THR A 177 21.47 17.33 18.79
CA THR A 177 21.89 18.28 19.84
C THR A 177 23.38 18.15 20.13
N MET A 178 23.89 16.93 20.33
CA MET A 178 25.30 16.67 20.57
C MET A 178 26.19 17.11 19.39
N GLN A 179 25.71 16.89 18.16
CA GLN A 179 26.44 17.33 16.97
C GLN A 179 26.54 18.86 16.91
N SER A 180 25.47 19.57 17.24
CA SER A 180 25.48 21.05 17.32
C SER A 180 26.41 21.56 18.40
N GLU A 181 26.46 20.92 19.57
CA GLU A 181 27.38 21.25 20.65
C GLU A 181 28.84 21.01 20.24
N ILE A 182 29.14 19.91 19.57
CA ILE A 182 30.47 19.61 19.06
C ILE A 182 30.92 20.66 18.03
N ASP A 183 30.05 21.10 17.16
CA ASP A 183 30.36 22.07 16.13
C ASP A 183 30.62 23.46 16.75
N LEU A 184 29.85 23.86 17.76
CA LEU A 184 30.11 25.08 18.55
C LEU A 184 31.45 25.01 19.27
N LEU A 185 31.77 23.93 19.96
CA LEU A 185 33.04 23.74 20.64
C LEU A 185 34.26 23.76 19.66
N ARG A 186 34.06 23.24 18.46
CA ARG A 186 35.09 23.29 17.41
C ARG A 186 35.31 24.71 16.90
N GLU A 187 34.30 25.54 16.82
CA GLU A 187 34.43 26.94 16.45
C GLU A 187 35.14 27.75 17.54
N GLU A 188 34.77 27.56 18.80
CA GLU A 188 35.43 28.17 19.96
C GLU A 188 36.93 27.79 20.05
N LEU A 189 37.29 26.54 19.82
CA LEU A 189 38.67 26.07 19.80
C LEU A 189 39.48 26.68 18.65
N LYS A 190 38.84 26.92 17.48
CA LYS A 190 39.51 27.61 16.37
C LYS A 190 39.80 29.09 16.70
N GLU A 191 38.84 29.78 17.32
CA GLU A 191 39.01 31.16 17.72
C GLU A 191 40.06 31.34 18.81
N ASN A 192 40.18 30.40 19.77
CA ASN A 192 41.18 30.42 20.82
C ASN A 192 42.61 30.04 20.36
N ASN A 193 42.73 29.30 19.26
CA ASN A 193 44.02 28.94 18.66
C ASN A 193 44.59 29.98 17.69
N ILE A 194 43.83 31.05 17.40
CA ILE A 194 44.24 32.17 16.53
C ILE A 194 44.73 33.37 17.37
N LYS A 195 44.59 33.32 18.69
CA LYS A 195 45.19 34.30 19.62
C LYS A 195 46.53 33.80 20.16
#